data_598132921b5535360ededc4675e9dd0e
#
_entry.id   598132921b5535360ededc4675e9dd0e
#
_cell.length_a   1.000
_cell.length_b   1.000
_cell.length_c   1.000
_cell.angle_alpha   90.00
_cell.angle_beta   90.00
_cell.angle_gamma   90.00
#
_symmetry.space_group_name_H-M   'P 1'
#
loop_
_entity.id
_entity.type
_entity.pdbx_description
1 polymer ?
#
loop_
_entity_poly.entity_id
_entity_poly.type
_entity_poly.pdbx_seq_one_letter_code
_entity_poly.pdbx_strand_id
1 'polypeptide(L)'
;MEYTKNLFDSVEHRNAEFNSLFYGADYLKGQQINNFIHVVSKFDLKFFMDAIRLKAIDRKLRKYQNNKKGELYFDELDTYESYMLLREKKIVIYTCILGGYDNLKEPLLGFENVEYICFTDDIQKITETKDTKWIMHSIPESISANYDKILLNRYIKMHPKELFPDADYAIYVDGNIGIQSFLGSYLIKTKVRTGIAIFSHSQRQCAYVESKVCINRKKGKKEAIEYQMKVYNKSGFPRDYGLYECTIIAVDLKNALSTEIMNKWWREFLHYKSYRDQLSLPYVMWRFGLKYTDIGLLGENIFKDPRITVYSH
;
A
#
# COMPACT_ATOMS: atom_id res chain seq x y z
N MET A 1 12.33 24.15 -18.21
CA MET A 1 10.95 23.86 -17.75
C MET A 1 10.19 22.95 -18.71
N GLU A 2 10.09 23.28 -19.98
CA GLU A 2 9.41 22.46 -21.00
C GLU A 2 10.06 21.07 -21.21
N TYR A 3 11.38 20.99 -21.16
CA TYR A 3 12.10 19.73 -21.27
C TYR A 3 11.80 18.75 -20.10
N THR A 4 11.70 19.29 -18.88
CA THR A 4 11.39 18.48 -17.69
C THR A 4 9.95 17.95 -17.75
N LYS A 5 9.01 18.80 -18.20
CA LYS A 5 7.61 18.37 -18.40
C LYS A 5 7.52 17.24 -19.42
N ASN A 6 8.16 17.40 -20.57
CA ASN A 6 8.16 16.38 -21.62
C ASN A 6 8.81 15.07 -21.17
N LEU A 7 9.82 15.13 -20.27
CA LEU A 7 10.42 13.96 -19.69
C LEU A 7 9.46 13.21 -18.77
N PHE A 8 8.77 13.92 -17.87
CA PHE A 8 7.76 13.32 -17.00
C PHE A 8 6.64 12.67 -17.80
N ASP A 9 6.05 13.39 -18.71
CA ASP A 9 4.94 12.91 -19.56
C ASP A 9 5.36 11.66 -20.36
N SER A 10 6.60 11.63 -20.88
CA SER A 10 7.12 10.48 -21.62
C SER A 10 7.38 9.26 -20.74
N VAL A 11 7.80 9.46 -19.48
CA VAL A 11 8.01 8.38 -18.50
C VAL A 11 6.67 7.83 -18.05
N GLU A 12 5.72 8.70 -17.75
CA GLU A 12 4.39 8.27 -17.34
C GLU A 12 3.67 7.49 -18.45
N HIS A 13 3.73 7.97 -19.67
CA HIS A 13 3.11 7.28 -20.81
C HIS A 13 3.68 5.88 -21.03
N ARG A 14 5.03 5.74 -21.03
CA ARG A 14 5.68 4.44 -21.19
C ARG A 14 5.37 3.49 -20.03
N ASN A 15 5.28 4.03 -18.82
CA ASN A 15 4.97 3.23 -17.65
C ASN A 15 3.49 2.80 -17.62
N ALA A 16 2.58 3.65 -18.12
CA ALA A 16 1.18 3.30 -18.31
C ALA A 16 1.02 2.11 -19.29
N GLU A 17 1.71 2.16 -20.44
CA GLU A 17 1.74 1.05 -21.38
C GLU A 17 2.32 -0.22 -20.76
N PHE A 18 3.47 -0.12 -20.09
CA PHE A 18 4.12 -1.25 -19.44
C PHE A 18 3.21 -1.87 -18.37
N ASN A 19 2.64 -1.05 -17.48
CA ASN A 19 1.76 -1.54 -16.43
C ASN A 19 0.46 -2.13 -16.98
N SER A 20 -0.09 -1.59 -18.07
CA SER A 20 -1.27 -2.17 -18.71
C SER A 20 -0.99 -3.53 -19.34
N LEU A 21 0.20 -3.72 -19.92
CA LEU A 21 0.61 -4.96 -20.55
C LEU A 21 0.98 -6.06 -19.54
N PHE A 22 1.66 -5.72 -18.45
CA PHE A 22 2.27 -6.71 -17.55
C PHE A 22 1.61 -6.83 -16.17
N TYR A 23 0.95 -5.77 -15.66
CA TYR A 23 0.47 -5.72 -14.29
C TYR A 23 -1.03 -5.48 -14.13
N GLY A 24 -1.80 -5.33 -15.21
CA GLY A 24 -3.25 -5.20 -15.17
C GLY A 24 -3.97 -6.47 -14.70
N ALA A 25 -5.13 -6.77 -15.28
CA ALA A 25 -5.87 -8.01 -15.00
C ALA A 25 -5.04 -9.29 -15.18
N ASP A 26 -3.98 -9.22 -15.99
CA ASP A 26 -3.11 -10.35 -16.33
C ASP A 26 -2.05 -10.68 -15.28
N TYR A 27 -1.59 -9.71 -14.48
CA TYR A 27 -0.73 -10.01 -13.32
C TYR A 27 -1.41 -10.93 -12.30
N LEU A 28 -2.67 -10.66 -12.02
CA LEU A 28 -3.46 -11.51 -11.11
C LEU A 28 -3.75 -12.89 -11.71
N LYS A 29 -3.93 -12.97 -13.03
CA LYS A 29 -4.02 -14.25 -13.76
C LYS A 29 -2.69 -14.97 -13.75
N GLY A 30 -1.57 -14.27 -13.97
CA GLY A 30 -0.23 -14.83 -13.93
C GLY A 30 0.12 -15.46 -12.59
N GLN A 31 -0.19 -14.80 -11.47
CA GLN A 31 -0.05 -15.39 -10.12
C GLN A 31 -0.95 -16.62 -9.94
N GLN A 32 -2.17 -16.59 -10.47
CA GLN A 32 -3.09 -17.73 -10.40
C GLN A 32 -2.61 -18.92 -11.25
N ILE A 33 -2.04 -18.65 -12.43
CA ILE A 33 -1.47 -19.66 -13.32
C ILE A 33 -0.20 -20.26 -12.72
N ASN A 34 0.71 -19.45 -12.19
CA ASN A 34 1.93 -19.94 -11.54
C ASN A 34 1.61 -20.77 -10.29
N ASN A 35 0.64 -20.35 -9.49
CA ASN A 35 0.14 -21.14 -8.37
C ASN A 35 -0.51 -22.44 -8.85
N PHE A 36 -1.25 -22.42 -9.96
CA PHE A 36 -1.87 -23.62 -10.55
C PHE A 36 -0.83 -24.60 -11.08
N ILE A 37 0.21 -24.11 -11.78
CA ILE A 37 1.32 -24.94 -12.28
C ILE A 37 2.08 -25.58 -11.11
N HIS A 38 2.34 -24.83 -10.04
CA HIS A 38 3.01 -25.33 -8.84
C HIS A 38 2.19 -26.43 -8.12
N VAL A 39 0.86 -26.32 -8.16
CA VAL A 39 -0.08 -27.31 -7.63
C VAL A 39 -0.05 -28.62 -8.41
N VAL A 40 -0.11 -28.49 -9.73
CA VAL A 40 -0.10 -29.65 -10.62
C VAL A 40 1.22 -30.43 -10.52
N SER A 41 2.33 -29.71 -10.32
CA SER A 41 3.66 -30.31 -10.19
C SER A 41 3.89 -31.06 -8.87
N LYS A 42 3.14 -30.76 -7.79
CA LYS A 42 3.30 -31.38 -6.45
C LYS A 42 2.14 -32.26 -6.00
N PHE A 43 1.09 -32.42 -6.82
CA PHE A 43 -0.10 -33.25 -6.53
C PHE A 43 -0.69 -33.03 -5.12
N ASP A 44 -0.77 -31.77 -4.67
CA ASP A 44 -1.38 -31.44 -3.38
C ASP A 44 -2.89 -31.20 -3.56
N LEU A 45 -3.68 -32.24 -3.29
CA LEU A 45 -5.14 -32.24 -3.40
C LEU A 45 -5.79 -31.13 -2.54
N LYS A 46 -5.21 -30.84 -1.38
CA LYS A 46 -5.72 -29.79 -0.48
C LYS A 46 -5.54 -28.40 -1.09
N PHE A 47 -4.36 -28.15 -1.68
CA PHE A 47 -4.08 -26.90 -2.38
C PHE A 47 -4.98 -26.75 -3.62
N PHE A 48 -5.24 -27.83 -4.36
CA PHE A 48 -6.14 -27.83 -5.50
C PHE A 48 -7.59 -27.48 -5.10
N MET A 49 -8.09 -28.03 -4.01
CA MET A 49 -9.42 -27.70 -3.48
C MET A 49 -9.49 -26.25 -2.98
N ASP A 50 -8.43 -25.75 -2.36
CA ASP A 50 -8.34 -24.35 -1.92
C ASP A 50 -8.27 -23.40 -3.12
N ALA A 51 -7.57 -23.76 -4.20
CA ALA A 51 -7.54 -23.00 -5.46
C ALA A 51 -8.93 -22.93 -6.14
N ILE A 52 -9.70 -24.04 -6.14
CA ILE A 52 -11.08 -24.05 -6.65
C ILE A 52 -11.98 -23.15 -5.79
N ARG A 53 -11.87 -23.22 -4.45
CA ARG A 53 -12.63 -22.37 -3.54
C ARG A 53 -12.29 -20.88 -3.75
N LEU A 54 -11.01 -20.54 -3.92
CA LEU A 54 -10.58 -19.19 -4.25
C LEU A 54 -11.18 -18.69 -5.56
N LYS A 55 -11.17 -19.53 -6.62
CA LYS A 55 -11.81 -19.17 -7.90
C LYS A 55 -13.32 -18.96 -7.77
N ALA A 56 -13.99 -19.77 -6.95
CA ALA A 56 -15.42 -19.62 -6.70
C ALA A 56 -15.72 -18.32 -5.92
N ILE A 57 -14.89 -18.01 -4.93
CA ILE A 57 -14.95 -16.75 -4.17
C ILE A 57 -14.68 -15.56 -5.11
N ASP A 58 -13.63 -15.61 -5.92
CA ASP A 58 -13.28 -14.54 -6.88
C ASP A 58 -14.40 -14.33 -7.92
N ARG A 59 -15.08 -15.39 -8.39
CA ARG A 59 -16.24 -15.25 -9.29
C ARG A 59 -17.42 -14.56 -8.62
N LYS A 60 -17.73 -14.90 -7.37
CA LYS A 60 -18.78 -14.23 -6.59
C LYS A 60 -18.43 -12.76 -6.36
N LEU A 61 -17.17 -12.47 -6.09
CA LEU A 61 -16.68 -11.11 -5.84
C LEU A 61 -16.73 -10.24 -7.11
N ARG A 62 -16.33 -10.79 -8.27
CA ARG A 62 -16.45 -10.10 -9.58
C ARG A 62 -17.90 -9.80 -9.93
N LYS A 63 -18.82 -10.71 -9.64
CA LYS A 63 -20.26 -10.48 -9.84
C LYS A 63 -20.79 -9.35 -8.95
N TYR A 64 -20.26 -9.22 -7.73
CA TYR A 64 -20.60 -8.13 -6.81
C TYR A 64 -19.99 -6.79 -7.26
N GLN A 65 -18.80 -6.79 -7.85
CA GLN A 65 -18.10 -5.60 -8.35
C GLN A 65 -18.67 -5.09 -9.69
N ASN A 66 -19.13 -5.97 -10.58
CA ASN A 66 -19.72 -5.58 -11.87
C ASN A 66 -21.03 -4.79 -11.73
N ASN A 67 -21.65 -4.81 -10.56
CA ASN A 67 -22.82 -3.99 -10.26
C ASN A 67 -22.48 -2.55 -9.82
N LYS A 68 -21.20 -2.24 -9.60
CA LYS A 68 -20.69 -0.88 -9.35
C LYS A 68 -19.63 -0.58 -10.40
N LYS A 69 -20.04 -0.11 -11.58
CA LYS A 69 -19.15 0.48 -12.57
C LYS A 69 -18.57 1.79 -12.01
N GLY A 70 -17.44 1.69 -11.32
CA GLY A 70 -16.58 2.81 -11.05
C GLY A 70 -15.69 3.02 -12.27
N GLU A 71 -15.71 4.19 -12.85
CA GLU A 71 -14.73 4.61 -13.85
C GLU A 71 -13.33 4.58 -13.23
N LEU A 72 -12.37 4.12 -14.02
CA LEU A 72 -10.94 4.18 -13.66
C LEU A 72 -10.55 5.66 -13.52
N TYR A 73 -10.46 6.12 -12.28
CA TYR A 73 -9.97 7.45 -11.98
C TYR A 73 -8.44 7.45 -12.14
N PHE A 74 -7.98 7.68 -13.36
CA PHE A 74 -6.74 8.40 -13.57
C PHE A 74 -7.10 9.88 -13.52
N ASP A 75 -7.02 10.48 -12.36
CA ASP A 75 -6.91 11.92 -12.30
C ASP A 75 -5.64 12.27 -13.07
N GLU A 76 -5.78 12.97 -14.16
CA GLU A 76 -4.71 13.63 -14.90
C GLU A 76 -4.09 14.76 -14.07
N LEU A 77 -3.67 14.44 -12.83
CA LEU A 77 -2.87 15.38 -12.09
C LEU A 77 -1.50 15.39 -12.75
N ASP A 78 -1.31 16.39 -13.57
CA ASP A 78 -0.04 16.72 -14.18
C ASP A 78 1.05 16.70 -13.09
N THR A 79 1.98 15.75 -13.19
CA THR A 79 3.09 15.61 -12.23
C THR A 79 3.91 16.89 -12.15
N TYR A 80 4.00 17.64 -13.23
CA TYR A 80 4.65 18.95 -13.27
C TYR A 80 3.92 19.98 -12.42
N GLU A 81 2.60 20.08 -12.53
CA GLU A 81 1.81 21.02 -11.71
C GLU A 81 1.91 20.69 -10.23
N SER A 82 1.81 19.41 -9.88
CA SER A 82 1.97 18.98 -8.49
C SER A 82 3.39 19.25 -7.97
N TYR A 83 4.43 19.08 -8.79
CA TYR A 83 5.80 19.46 -8.44
C TYR A 83 5.92 20.96 -8.17
N MET A 84 5.38 21.82 -9.03
CA MET A 84 5.41 23.27 -8.86
C MET A 84 4.69 23.73 -7.59
N LEU A 85 3.58 23.07 -7.23
CA LEU A 85 2.82 23.38 -6.01
C LEU A 85 3.55 22.93 -4.73
N LEU A 86 4.38 21.91 -4.82
CA LEU A 86 5.00 21.25 -3.66
C LEU A 86 6.52 21.51 -3.56
N ARG A 87 7.14 22.26 -4.49
CA ARG A 87 8.60 22.43 -4.58
C ARG A 87 9.26 22.99 -3.31
N GLU A 88 8.52 23.76 -2.51
CA GLU A 88 9.00 24.36 -1.26
C GLU A 88 8.63 23.51 -0.02
N LYS A 89 7.99 22.35 -0.23
CA LYS A 89 7.59 21.44 0.83
C LYS A 89 8.67 20.40 1.08
N LYS A 90 8.88 20.06 2.33
CA LYS A 90 9.74 18.94 2.73
C LYS A 90 8.95 17.65 2.62
N ILE A 91 9.33 16.79 1.69
CA ILE A 91 8.65 15.53 1.39
C ILE A 91 9.60 14.39 1.72
N VAL A 92 9.09 13.39 2.43
CA VAL A 92 9.80 12.13 2.67
C VAL A 92 9.04 11.00 2.00
N ILE A 93 9.73 10.24 1.15
CA ILE A 93 9.24 8.95 0.63
C ILE A 93 10.04 7.86 1.35
N TYR A 94 9.34 6.94 2.01
CA TYR A 94 10.02 5.97 2.85
C TYR A 94 9.47 4.56 2.70
N THR A 95 10.34 3.62 2.96
CA THR A 95 10.05 2.18 2.96
C THR A 95 10.71 1.49 4.14
N CYS A 96 10.30 0.26 4.42
CA CYS A 96 10.91 -0.57 5.44
C CYS A 96 11.09 -2.00 4.92
N ILE A 97 12.34 -2.43 4.75
CA ILE A 97 12.70 -3.76 4.26
C ILE A 97 13.54 -4.48 5.33
N LEU A 98 12.99 -5.53 5.90
CA LEU A 98 13.61 -6.30 6.98
C LEU A 98 13.84 -7.75 6.57
N GLY A 99 14.99 -8.30 6.98
CA GLY A 99 15.34 -9.69 6.70
C GLY A 99 15.63 -9.99 5.23
N GLY A 100 15.87 -8.98 4.41
CA GLY A 100 16.07 -9.16 2.97
C GLY A 100 14.82 -9.69 2.26
N TYR A 101 13.62 -9.31 2.74
CA TYR A 101 12.36 -9.79 2.16
C TYR A 101 12.12 -9.25 0.74
N ASP A 102 12.55 -8.02 0.47
CA ASP A 102 12.48 -7.37 -0.83
C ASP A 102 13.85 -6.79 -1.21
N ASN A 103 14.08 -6.63 -2.50
CA ASN A 103 15.20 -5.85 -3.03
C ASN A 103 14.76 -4.41 -3.24
N LEU A 104 15.50 -3.45 -2.68
CA LEU A 104 15.20 -2.03 -2.82
C LEU A 104 15.24 -1.61 -4.29
N LYS A 105 14.20 -0.88 -4.72
CA LYS A 105 14.08 -0.37 -6.09
C LYS A 105 14.47 1.09 -6.14
N GLU A 106 15.44 1.43 -6.99
CA GLU A 106 15.86 2.81 -7.18
C GLU A 106 14.73 3.65 -7.77
N PRO A 107 14.46 4.85 -7.21
CA PRO A 107 13.58 5.81 -7.84
C PRO A 107 14.17 6.25 -9.19
N LEU A 108 13.33 6.27 -10.23
CA LEU A 108 13.79 6.67 -11.57
C LEU A 108 14.33 8.10 -11.58
N LEU A 109 13.66 9.00 -10.86
CA LEU A 109 14.02 10.41 -10.75
C LEU A 109 14.28 10.80 -9.29
N GLY A 110 15.18 11.74 -9.08
CA GLY A 110 15.41 12.43 -7.80
C GLY A 110 14.86 13.85 -7.87
N PHE A 111 14.42 14.38 -6.73
CA PHE A 111 13.91 15.75 -6.58
C PHE A 111 14.54 16.41 -5.35
N GLU A 112 14.92 17.67 -5.46
CA GLU A 112 15.65 18.41 -4.40
C GLU A 112 14.87 18.49 -3.08
N ASN A 113 13.55 18.52 -3.16
CA ASN A 113 12.67 18.63 -2.00
C ASN A 113 12.14 17.28 -1.50
N VAL A 114 12.67 16.16 -2.02
CA VAL A 114 12.26 14.81 -1.66
C VAL A 114 13.44 14.03 -1.12
N GLU A 115 13.31 13.55 0.11
CA GLU A 115 14.21 12.58 0.70
C GLU A 115 13.64 11.17 0.55
N TYR A 116 14.47 10.23 0.06
CA TYR A 116 14.11 8.81 -0.01
C TYR A 116 14.77 8.07 1.14
N ILE A 117 13.99 7.50 2.05
CA ILE A 117 14.50 6.84 3.27
C ILE A 117 14.10 5.38 3.30
N CYS A 118 15.07 4.50 3.47
CA CYS A 118 14.85 3.08 3.65
C CYS A 118 15.27 2.63 5.05
N PHE A 119 14.32 2.16 5.85
CA PHE A 119 14.60 1.49 7.10
C PHE A 119 14.91 0.02 6.86
N THR A 120 16.03 -0.46 7.43
CA THR A 120 16.44 -1.85 7.24
C THR A 120 17.23 -2.36 8.44
N ASP A 121 17.23 -3.69 8.62
CA ASP A 121 18.08 -4.40 9.56
C ASP A 121 19.40 -4.89 8.93
N ASP A 122 19.54 -4.80 7.61
CA ASP A 122 20.74 -5.24 6.88
C ASP A 122 20.91 -4.50 5.56
N ILE A 123 21.74 -3.47 5.57
CA ILE A 123 21.98 -2.62 4.40
C ILE A 123 22.61 -3.42 3.25
N GLN A 124 23.50 -4.36 3.56
CA GLN A 124 24.26 -5.10 2.53
C GLN A 124 23.36 -6.04 1.71
N LYS A 125 22.25 -6.51 2.28
CA LYS A 125 21.34 -7.43 1.61
C LYS A 125 20.35 -6.78 0.64
N ILE A 126 20.11 -5.48 0.75
CA ILE A 126 19.02 -4.83 0.02
C ILE A 126 19.47 -3.87 -1.06
N THR A 127 20.77 -3.55 -1.12
CA THR A 127 21.32 -2.68 -2.19
C THR A 127 22.43 -3.40 -2.93
N GLU A 128 22.30 -3.46 -4.26
CA GLU A 128 23.34 -3.96 -5.17
C GLU A 128 24.26 -2.84 -5.67
N THR A 129 23.86 -1.56 -5.48
CA THR A 129 24.57 -0.40 -6.01
C THR A 129 25.08 0.53 -4.91
N LYS A 130 26.31 1.08 -5.11
CA LYS A 130 26.87 2.09 -4.22
C LYS A 130 26.25 3.48 -4.42
N ASP A 131 25.70 3.74 -5.61
CA ASP A 131 25.05 5.02 -5.96
C ASP A 131 23.53 4.88 -5.88
N THR A 132 23.00 4.90 -4.67
CA THR A 132 21.55 4.88 -4.40
C THR A 132 21.05 6.27 -4.02
N LYS A 133 19.82 6.60 -4.43
CA LYS A 133 19.10 7.79 -3.96
C LYS A 133 18.51 7.59 -2.56
N TRP A 134 18.44 6.35 -2.09
CA TRP A 134 17.93 6.02 -0.78
C TRP A 134 18.94 6.28 0.33
N ILE A 135 18.52 6.99 1.35
CA ILE A 135 19.24 7.15 2.61
C ILE A 135 18.87 5.97 3.50
N MET A 136 19.87 5.15 3.85
CA MET A 136 19.65 3.96 4.66
C MET A 136 19.63 4.31 6.13
N HIS A 137 18.57 3.91 6.82
CA HIS A 137 18.42 4.06 8.25
C HIS A 137 18.31 2.71 8.93
N SER A 138 19.10 2.50 9.98
CA SER A 138 18.84 1.42 10.94
C SER A 138 17.64 1.78 11.80
N ILE A 139 16.88 0.77 12.22
CA ILE A 139 15.77 1.00 13.15
C ILE A 139 16.37 1.20 14.56
N PRO A 140 16.00 2.28 15.28
CA PRO A 140 16.48 2.51 16.63
C PRO A 140 16.22 1.32 17.55
N GLU A 141 17.21 0.97 18.39
CA GLU A 141 17.13 -0.19 19.28
C GLU A 141 15.94 -0.07 20.26
N SER A 142 15.61 1.13 20.69
CA SER A 142 14.43 1.41 21.52
C SER A 142 13.11 0.95 20.90
N ILE A 143 13.05 0.84 19.56
CA ILE A 143 11.89 0.34 18.82
C ILE A 143 12.10 -1.16 18.49
N SER A 144 13.28 -1.51 17.96
CA SER A 144 13.54 -2.86 17.43
C SER A 144 13.52 -3.94 18.52
N ALA A 145 13.90 -3.61 19.76
CA ALA A 145 13.88 -4.54 20.88
C ALA A 145 12.46 -4.99 21.29
N ASN A 146 11.41 -4.26 20.90
CA ASN A 146 10.05 -4.49 21.37
C ASN A 146 9.17 -5.28 20.39
N TYR A 147 9.59 -5.46 19.13
CA TYR A 147 8.72 -5.96 18.07
C TYR A 147 9.44 -6.97 17.17
N ASP A 148 8.71 -7.96 16.68
CA ASP A 148 9.16 -8.81 15.58
C ASP A 148 9.22 -8.03 14.26
N LYS A 149 9.85 -8.59 13.23
CA LYS A 149 10.06 -7.91 11.93
C LYS A 149 8.76 -7.46 11.28
N ILE A 150 7.67 -8.18 11.45
CA ILE A 150 6.36 -7.80 10.88
C ILE A 150 5.81 -6.58 11.63
N LEU A 151 5.86 -6.61 12.95
CA LEU A 151 5.43 -5.50 13.78
C LEU A 151 6.32 -4.26 13.57
N LEU A 152 7.64 -4.44 13.46
CA LEU A 152 8.57 -3.34 13.15
C LEU A 152 8.25 -2.67 11.81
N ASN A 153 8.05 -3.44 10.75
CA ASN A 153 7.67 -2.90 9.46
C ASN A 153 6.37 -2.08 9.57
N ARG A 154 5.37 -2.56 10.29
CA ARG A 154 4.10 -1.85 10.49
C ARG A 154 4.23 -0.66 11.43
N TYR A 155 5.15 -0.71 12.41
CA TYR A 155 5.47 0.45 13.23
C TYR A 155 6.02 1.58 12.36
N ILE A 156 7.05 1.30 11.57
CA ILE A 156 7.65 2.29 10.64
C ILE A 156 6.59 2.84 9.69
N LYS A 157 5.74 1.98 9.12
CA LYS A 157 4.65 2.38 8.22
C LYS A 157 3.65 3.34 8.87
N MET A 158 3.33 3.14 10.14
CA MET A 158 2.21 3.81 10.81
C MET A 158 2.62 4.99 11.70
N HIS A 159 3.92 5.32 11.82
CA HIS A 159 4.41 6.42 12.65
C HIS A 159 5.20 7.49 11.88
N PRO A 160 4.73 7.93 10.69
CA PRO A 160 5.50 8.90 9.90
C PRO A 160 5.73 10.23 10.62
N LYS A 161 4.78 10.69 11.44
CA LYS A 161 4.93 11.95 12.19
C LYS A 161 6.02 11.88 13.24
N GLU A 162 6.20 10.76 13.89
CA GLU A 162 7.26 10.51 14.86
C GLU A 162 8.63 10.40 14.18
N LEU A 163 8.67 9.67 13.06
CA LEU A 163 9.90 9.43 12.30
C LEU A 163 10.40 10.69 11.58
N PHE A 164 9.49 11.56 11.13
CA PHE A 164 9.79 12.74 10.32
C PHE A 164 9.09 13.99 10.85
N PRO A 165 9.44 14.46 12.06
CA PRO A 165 8.73 15.57 12.73
C PRO A 165 8.78 16.88 11.95
N ASP A 166 9.87 17.10 11.20
CA ASP A 166 10.12 18.34 10.45
C ASP A 166 9.59 18.31 9.02
N ALA A 167 9.19 17.16 8.49
CA ALA A 167 8.62 17.06 7.16
C ALA A 167 7.18 17.63 7.11
N ASP A 168 6.79 18.09 5.92
CA ASP A 168 5.41 18.50 5.65
C ASP A 168 4.57 17.30 5.27
N TYR A 169 5.14 16.40 4.46
CA TYR A 169 4.47 15.23 3.92
C TYR A 169 5.33 13.98 4.00
N ALA A 170 4.69 12.84 4.14
CA ALA A 170 5.34 11.54 4.02
C ALA A 170 4.55 10.62 3.09
N ILE A 171 5.26 9.81 2.29
CA ILE A 171 4.68 8.74 1.48
C ILE A 171 5.37 7.43 1.87
N TYR A 172 4.62 6.53 2.48
CA TYR A 172 5.07 5.15 2.66
C TYR A 172 4.86 4.37 1.36
N VAL A 173 5.83 3.56 1.01
CA VAL A 173 5.73 2.56 -0.08
C VAL A 173 6.24 1.21 0.43
N ASP A 174 5.56 0.10 0.09
CA ASP A 174 6.07 -1.25 0.39
C ASP A 174 7.37 -1.50 -0.40
N GLY A 175 8.23 -2.41 0.09
CA GLY A 175 9.57 -2.63 -0.46
C GLY A 175 9.60 -3.12 -1.92
N ASN A 176 8.49 -3.67 -2.41
CA ASN A 176 8.34 -4.13 -3.79
C ASN A 176 7.80 -3.04 -4.75
N ILE A 177 7.79 -1.77 -4.36
CA ILE A 177 7.34 -0.66 -5.21
C ILE A 177 8.53 0.06 -5.82
N GLY A 178 8.55 0.15 -7.15
CA GLY A 178 9.45 1.03 -7.89
C GLY A 178 8.77 2.36 -8.21
N ILE A 179 9.44 3.47 -7.91
CA ILE A 179 8.95 4.83 -8.13
C ILE A 179 9.43 5.31 -9.48
N GLN A 180 8.49 5.63 -10.38
CA GLN A 180 8.78 5.96 -11.77
C GLN A 180 8.68 7.45 -12.06
N SER A 181 7.98 8.22 -11.23
CA SER A 181 7.81 9.66 -11.40
C SER A 181 7.68 10.39 -10.05
N PHE A 182 7.42 11.70 -10.10
CA PHE A 182 7.13 12.50 -8.92
C PHE A 182 5.75 12.12 -8.34
N LEU A 183 5.71 11.69 -7.09
CA LEU A 183 4.46 11.28 -6.43
C LEU A 183 3.69 12.45 -5.77
N GLY A 184 3.95 13.68 -6.20
CA GLY A 184 3.30 14.87 -5.64
C GLY A 184 1.78 14.87 -5.80
N SER A 185 1.26 14.29 -6.87
CA SER A 185 -0.18 14.12 -7.06
C SER A 185 -0.85 13.31 -5.94
N TYR A 186 -0.12 12.35 -5.35
CA TYR A 186 -0.60 11.62 -4.16
C TYR A 186 -0.74 12.55 -2.95
N LEU A 187 0.18 13.51 -2.81
CA LEU A 187 0.16 14.48 -1.72
C LEU A 187 -0.97 15.51 -1.90
N ILE A 188 -1.29 15.88 -3.12
CA ILE A 188 -2.45 16.75 -3.38
C ILE A 188 -3.76 16.07 -2.92
N LYS A 189 -3.85 14.74 -3.05
CA LYS A 189 -5.02 13.97 -2.57
C LYS A 189 -5.13 13.93 -1.04
N THR A 190 -4.08 14.27 -0.29
CA THR A 190 -4.17 14.39 1.18
C THR A 190 -4.90 15.65 1.64
N LYS A 191 -5.22 16.59 0.74
CA LYS A 191 -6.02 17.80 1.04
C LYS A 191 -7.49 17.47 1.26
N VAL A 192 -7.74 16.48 2.10
CA VAL A 192 -9.05 16.05 2.60
C VAL A 192 -9.04 16.13 4.12
N ARG A 193 -10.21 15.98 4.74
CA ARG A 193 -10.36 16.08 6.19
C ARG A 193 -9.34 15.24 6.98
N THR A 194 -9.07 14.03 6.52
CA THR A 194 -8.18 13.08 7.24
C THR A 194 -6.70 13.38 7.08
N GLY A 195 -6.30 14.14 6.08
CA GLY A 195 -4.87 14.34 5.76
C GLY A 195 -4.16 13.07 5.26
N ILE A 196 -4.91 12.04 4.85
CA ILE A 196 -4.38 10.76 4.39
C ILE A 196 -4.92 10.47 2.99
N ALA A 197 -4.08 9.93 2.10
CA ALA A 197 -4.51 9.41 0.82
C ALA A 197 -3.93 8.01 0.56
N ILE A 198 -4.76 7.12 -0.01
CA ILE A 198 -4.48 5.70 -0.16
C ILE A 198 -5.24 5.14 -1.37
N PHE A 199 -4.79 4.02 -1.95
CA PHE A 199 -5.54 3.35 -3.01
C PHE A 199 -6.78 2.61 -2.47
N SER A 200 -7.84 2.57 -3.25
CA SER A 200 -8.91 1.59 -3.06
C SER A 200 -8.35 0.19 -3.29
N HIS A 201 -8.87 -0.79 -2.59
CA HIS A 201 -8.48 -2.17 -2.87
C HIS A 201 -9.05 -2.63 -4.22
N SER A 202 -8.17 -3.03 -5.15
CA SER A 202 -8.49 -3.30 -6.56
C SER A 202 -9.53 -4.41 -6.81
N GLN A 203 -9.76 -5.30 -5.84
CA GLN A 203 -10.60 -6.49 -6.02
C GLN A 203 -11.74 -6.60 -5.02
N ARG A 204 -11.67 -5.95 -3.88
CA ARG A 204 -12.60 -6.15 -2.77
C ARG A 204 -12.91 -4.84 -2.05
N GLN A 205 -14.13 -4.72 -1.57
CA GLN A 205 -14.59 -3.55 -0.83
C GLN A 205 -15.15 -3.91 0.56
N CYS A 206 -14.80 -5.10 1.06
CA CYS A 206 -15.34 -5.61 2.31
C CYS A 206 -14.25 -6.29 3.13
N ALA A 207 -13.98 -5.79 4.33
CA ALA A 207 -12.96 -6.36 5.23
C ALA A 207 -13.28 -7.81 5.62
N TYR A 208 -14.55 -8.17 5.79
CA TYR A 208 -14.96 -9.56 6.10
C TYR A 208 -14.71 -10.52 4.94
N VAL A 209 -14.79 -10.04 3.71
CA VAL A 209 -14.45 -10.85 2.52
C VAL A 209 -12.95 -10.99 2.41
N GLU A 210 -12.22 -9.89 2.58
CA GLU A 210 -10.74 -9.90 2.56
C GLU A 210 -10.18 -10.82 3.66
N SER A 211 -10.77 -10.83 4.85
CA SER A 211 -10.34 -11.69 5.94
C SER A 211 -10.38 -13.17 5.55
N LYS A 212 -11.42 -13.61 4.86
CA LYS A 212 -11.54 -14.99 4.34
C LYS A 212 -10.48 -15.30 3.29
N VAL A 213 -10.18 -14.34 2.40
CA VAL A 213 -9.12 -14.49 1.39
C VAL A 213 -7.75 -14.58 2.08
N CYS A 214 -7.49 -13.76 3.10
CA CYS A 214 -6.26 -13.83 3.89
C CYS A 214 -6.07 -15.20 4.54
N ILE A 215 -7.10 -15.74 5.18
CA ILE A 215 -7.09 -17.08 5.80
C ILE A 215 -6.80 -18.14 4.75
N ASN A 216 -7.52 -18.14 3.64
CA ASN A 216 -7.36 -19.13 2.58
C ASN A 216 -5.97 -19.08 1.92
N ARG A 217 -5.37 -17.90 1.83
CA ARG A 217 -3.99 -17.68 1.32
C ARG A 217 -2.92 -17.85 2.39
N LYS A 218 -3.27 -18.26 3.61
CA LYS A 218 -2.36 -18.36 4.77
C LYS A 218 -1.60 -17.06 5.06
N LYS A 219 -2.23 -15.92 4.79
CA LYS A 219 -1.69 -14.59 5.08
C LYS A 219 -2.21 -14.13 6.44
N GLY A 220 -1.34 -14.10 7.45
CA GLY A 220 -1.68 -13.75 8.82
C GLY A 220 -2.12 -14.95 9.69
N LYS A 221 -2.47 -14.66 10.93
CA LYS A 221 -2.88 -15.68 11.92
C LYS A 221 -4.39 -15.90 11.84
N LYS A 222 -4.82 -17.09 11.41
CA LYS A 222 -6.23 -17.45 11.18
C LYS A 222 -7.12 -17.12 12.39
N GLU A 223 -6.76 -17.61 13.56
CA GLU A 223 -7.55 -17.46 14.79
C GLU A 223 -7.68 -15.98 15.20
N ALA A 224 -6.61 -15.21 15.02
CA ALA A 224 -6.60 -13.78 15.29
C ALA A 224 -7.49 -13.01 14.28
N ILE A 225 -7.44 -13.37 13.00
CA ILE A 225 -8.30 -12.78 11.96
C ILE A 225 -9.77 -13.10 12.25
N GLU A 226 -10.11 -14.34 12.55
CA GLU A 226 -11.49 -14.77 12.86
C GLU A 226 -12.03 -14.04 14.10
N TYR A 227 -11.21 -13.95 15.15
CA TYR A 227 -11.59 -13.20 16.37
C TYR A 227 -11.79 -11.72 16.09
N GLN A 228 -10.88 -11.08 15.36
CA GLN A 228 -10.98 -9.67 14.95
C GLN A 228 -12.28 -9.40 14.20
N MET A 229 -12.61 -10.21 13.21
CA MET A 229 -13.84 -10.06 12.41
C MET A 229 -15.10 -10.30 13.23
N LYS A 230 -15.07 -11.23 14.19
CA LYS A 230 -16.18 -11.46 15.12
C LYS A 230 -16.44 -10.22 15.99
N VAL A 231 -15.38 -9.59 16.51
CA VAL A 231 -15.49 -8.37 17.33
C VAL A 231 -16.02 -7.22 16.49
N TYR A 232 -15.51 -7.02 15.27
CA TYR A 232 -15.96 -5.96 14.37
C TYR A 232 -17.46 -6.11 14.03
N ASN A 233 -17.90 -7.32 13.74
CA ASN A 233 -19.30 -7.60 13.46
C ASN A 233 -20.19 -7.31 14.68
N LYS A 234 -19.76 -7.69 15.89
CA LYS A 234 -20.47 -7.35 17.13
C LYS A 234 -20.56 -5.85 17.40
N SER A 235 -19.54 -5.09 16.99
CA SER A 235 -19.51 -3.63 17.12
C SER A 235 -20.42 -2.92 16.11
N GLY A 236 -21.01 -3.63 15.16
CA GLY A 236 -21.85 -3.07 14.10
C GLY A 236 -21.07 -2.52 12.92
N PHE A 237 -19.79 -2.89 12.74
CA PHE A 237 -19.00 -2.45 11.58
C PHE A 237 -19.65 -2.93 10.27
N PRO A 238 -19.99 -2.02 9.33
CA PRO A 238 -20.74 -2.38 8.14
C PRO A 238 -19.92 -3.18 7.14
N ARG A 239 -20.57 -4.08 6.41
CA ARG A 239 -19.92 -4.93 5.41
C ARG A 239 -19.53 -4.19 4.15
N ASP A 240 -20.23 -3.12 3.83
CA ASP A 240 -20.05 -2.32 2.61
C ASP A 240 -19.31 -1.00 2.86
N TYR A 241 -18.57 -0.92 3.97
CA TYR A 241 -17.83 0.29 4.31
C TYR A 241 -16.78 0.66 3.25
N GLY A 242 -16.15 -0.32 2.62
CA GLY A 242 -15.02 -0.15 1.71
C GLY A 242 -13.74 -0.82 2.24
N LEU A 243 -12.75 -0.95 1.37
CA LEU A 243 -11.45 -1.53 1.70
C LEU A 243 -10.33 -0.78 0.97
N TYR A 244 -9.23 -0.53 1.68
CA TYR A 244 -8.07 0.18 1.16
C TYR A 244 -6.93 -0.78 0.82
N GLU A 245 -6.11 -0.41 -0.18
CA GLU A 245 -4.85 -1.07 -0.49
C GLU A 245 -3.70 -0.35 0.21
N CYS A 246 -3.18 -0.96 1.27
CA CYS A 246 -2.24 -0.31 2.17
C CYS A 246 -0.77 -0.33 1.69
N THR A 247 -0.51 -0.62 0.44
CA THR A 247 0.84 -0.69 -0.16
C THR A 247 1.50 0.68 -0.28
N ILE A 248 0.70 1.73 -0.56
CA ILE A 248 1.14 3.12 -0.63
C ILE A 248 0.21 3.98 0.23
N ILE A 249 0.81 4.83 1.07
CA ILE A 249 0.07 5.72 1.96
C ILE A 249 0.72 7.09 1.93
N ALA A 250 0.01 8.10 1.46
CA ALA A 250 0.43 9.49 1.53
C ALA A 250 -0.21 10.18 2.74
N VAL A 251 0.58 10.94 3.49
CA VAL A 251 0.15 11.57 4.76
C VAL A 251 0.60 13.03 4.78
N ASP A 252 -0.33 13.93 5.08
CA ASP A 252 -0.05 15.29 5.49
C ASP A 252 0.33 15.28 6.98
N LEU A 253 1.60 15.51 7.28
CA LEU A 253 2.15 15.48 8.65
C LEU A 253 1.81 16.72 9.47
N LYS A 254 1.22 17.75 8.86
CA LYS A 254 0.72 18.93 9.55
C LYS A 254 -0.77 18.80 9.94
N ASN A 255 -1.46 17.78 9.43
CA ASN A 255 -2.84 17.49 9.79
C ASN A 255 -2.89 16.64 11.07
N ALA A 256 -3.46 17.17 12.16
CA ALA A 256 -3.52 16.47 13.44
C ALA A 256 -4.35 15.16 13.36
N LEU A 257 -5.43 15.17 12.60
CA LEU A 257 -6.31 13.99 12.47
C LEU A 257 -5.59 12.83 11.76
N SER A 258 -4.67 13.12 10.81
CA SER A 258 -3.87 12.07 10.19
C SER A 258 -3.04 11.31 11.22
N THR A 259 -2.39 12.04 12.13
CA THR A 259 -1.59 11.45 13.21
C THR A 259 -2.45 10.62 14.16
N GLU A 260 -3.63 11.12 14.53
CA GLU A 260 -4.56 10.38 15.42
C GLU A 260 -5.04 9.08 14.78
N ILE A 261 -5.42 9.12 13.49
CA ILE A 261 -5.86 7.93 12.74
C ILE A 261 -4.71 6.91 12.66
N MET A 262 -3.51 7.33 12.27
CA MET A 262 -2.35 6.45 12.15
C MET A 262 -2.01 5.78 13.48
N ASN A 263 -1.97 6.54 14.58
CA ASN A 263 -1.73 6.02 15.93
C ASN A 263 -2.85 5.05 16.37
N LYS A 264 -4.11 5.34 16.06
CA LYS A 264 -5.21 4.44 16.39
C LYS A 264 -5.16 3.17 15.56
N TRP A 265 -4.77 3.29 14.28
CA TRP A 265 -4.58 2.15 13.39
C TRP A 265 -3.47 1.21 13.89
N TRP A 266 -2.34 1.76 14.34
CA TRP A 266 -1.29 0.99 14.99
C TRP A 266 -1.79 0.23 16.23
N ARG A 267 -2.49 0.91 17.13
CA ARG A 267 -3.05 0.29 18.35
C ARG A 267 -4.02 -0.84 18.01
N GLU A 268 -4.86 -0.64 17.02
CA GLU A 268 -5.83 -1.63 16.55
C GLU A 268 -5.11 -2.85 15.93
N PHE A 269 -4.11 -2.60 15.09
CA PHE A 269 -3.28 -3.63 14.50
C PHE A 269 -2.52 -4.45 15.57
N LEU A 270 -1.91 -3.78 16.52
CA LEU A 270 -1.15 -4.39 17.61
C LEU A 270 -2.06 -5.21 18.54
N HIS A 271 -3.29 -4.75 18.79
CA HIS A 271 -4.26 -5.42 19.66
C HIS A 271 -4.63 -6.81 19.17
N TYR A 272 -4.96 -6.94 17.88
CA TYR A 272 -5.38 -8.23 17.32
C TYR A 272 -4.22 -9.11 16.86
N LYS A 273 -3.09 -8.54 16.49
CA LYS A 273 -1.93 -9.27 15.96
C LYS A 273 -2.30 -10.24 14.83
N SER A 274 -3.29 -9.86 14.02
CA SER A 274 -3.70 -10.63 12.83
C SER A 274 -2.65 -10.58 11.71
N TYR A 275 -1.69 -9.64 11.81
CA TYR A 275 -0.66 -9.33 10.84
C TYR A 275 -1.20 -8.84 9.49
N ARG A 276 -2.46 -8.38 9.48
CA ARG A 276 -3.14 -7.83 8.29
C ARG A 276 -3.66 -6.42 8.58
N ASP A 277 -2.84 -5.44 8.22
CA ASP A 277 -3.10 -4.01 8.42
C ASP A 277 -4.34 -3.51 7.64
N GLN A 278 -4.59 -4.04 6.45
CA GLN A 278 -5.76 -3.74 5.62
C GLN A 278 -7.10 -4.04 6.30
N LEU A 279 -7.14 -5.02 7.22
CA LEU A 279 -8.39 -5.38 7.91
C LEU A 279 -8.79 -4.36 8.97
N SER A 280 -7.82 -3.65 9.56
CA SER A 280 -8.06 -2.74 10.69
C SER A 280 -8.29 -1.29 10.27
N LEU A 281 -7.67 -0.79 9.18
CA LEU A 281 -7.82 0.60 8.78
C LEU A 281 -9.28 1.02 8.52
N PRO A 282 -10.09 0.27 7.75
CA PRO A 282 -11.49 0.65 7.54
C PRO A 282 -12.30 0.71 8.84
N TYR A 283 -12.05 -0.22 9.76
CA TYR A 283 -12.69 -0.22 11.06
C TYR A 283 -12.31 1.00 11.89
N VAL A 284 -11.03 1.36 11.89
CA VAL A 284 -10.55 2.58 12.59
C VAL A 284 -11.23 3.82 12.01
N MET A 285 -11.29 3.96 10.69
CA MET A 285 -11.97 5.07 10.03
C MET A 285 -13.45 5.15 10.44
N TRP A 286 -14.14 4.01 10.42
CA TRP A 286 -15.54 3.93 10.89
C TRP A 286 -15.70 4.32 12.36
N ARG A 287 -14.77 3.92 13.23
CA ARG A 287 -14.79 4.29 14.67
C ARG A 287 -14.57 5.80 14.91
N PHE A 288 -13.92 6.49 13.99
CA PHE A 288 -13.84 7.95 13.97
C PHE A 288 -15.12 8.62 13.43
N GLY A 289 -16.15 7.86 13.07
CA GLY A 289 -17.36 8.39 12.43
C GLY A 289 -17.11 8.91 11.01
N LEU A 290 -16.02 8.47 10.37
CA LEU A 290 -15.64 8.87 9.03
C LEU A 290 -16.27 7.94 7.99
N LYS A 291 -16.49 8.47 6.78
CA LYS A 291 -16.90 7.69 5.61
C LYS A 291 -15.66 7.15 4.88
N TYR A 292 -15.86 6.12 4.07
CA TYR A 292 -14.81 5.59 3.20
C TYR A 292 -14.17 6.69 2.31
N THR A 293 -14.96 7.65 1.85
CA THR A 293 -14.53 8.76 0.99
C THR A 293 -13.92 9.96 1.73
N ASP A 294 -13.84 9.94 3.06
CA ASP A 294 -13.19 11.00 3.84
C ASP A 294 -11.66 10.88 3.84
N ILE A 295 -11.13 9.79 3.29
CA ILE A 295 -9.72 9.60 2.94
C ILE A 295 -9.52 9.93 1.45
N GLY A 296 -8.38 10.50 1.06
CA GLY A 296 -8.06 10.75 -0.33
C GLY A 296 -7.86 9.44 -1.09
N LEU A 297 -8.56 9.23 -2.18
CA LEU A 297 -8.39 8.03 -3.00
C LEU A 297 -7.35 8.29 -4.10
N LEU A 298 -6.24 7.55 -4.06
CA LEU A 298 -5.15 7.63 -5.04
C LEU A 298 -5.55 7.00 -6.39
N GLY A 299 -6.51 6.09 -6.37
CA GLY A 299 -7.03 5.36 -7.53
C GLY A 299 -7.66 4.04 -7.10
N GLU A 300 -8.29 3.35 -8.05
CA GLU A 300 -8.98 2.07 -7.81
C GLU A 300 -8.07 0.85 -7.98
N ASN A 301 -6.95 1.00 -8.66
CA ASN A 301 -6.07 -0.12 -8.97
C ASN A 301 -4.60 0.31 -9.01
N ILE A 302 -3.87 0.00 -7.95
CA ILE A 302 -2.45 0.28 -7.83
C ILE A 302 -1.60 -0.31 -8.99
N PHE A 303 -2.01 -1.45 -9.55
CA PHE A 303 -1.29 -2.11 -10.65
C PHE A 303 -1.42 -1.40 -12.01
N LYS A 304 -2.29 -0.40 -12.10
CA LYS A 304 -2.51 0.40 -13.31
C LYS A 304 -2.01 1.83 -13.17
N ASP A 305 -1.42 2.20 -12.05
CA ASP A 305 -0.89 3.54 -11.87
C ASP A 305 0.47 3.69 -12.57
N PRO A 306 0.60 4.61 -13.55
CA PRO A 306 1.82 4.77 -14.33
C PRO A 306 2.99 5.38 -13.55
N ARG A 307 2.74 5.94 -12.38
CA ARG A 307 3.77 6.61 -11.55
C ARG A 307 4.60 5.63 -10.74
N ILE A 308 4.18 4.37 -10.70
CA ILE A 308 4.84 3.31 -9.93
C ILE A 308 4.89 2.01 -10.72
N THR A 309 5.75 1.11 -10.29
CA THR A 309 5.76 -0.30 -10.73
C THR A 309 5.68 -1.20 -9.51
N VAL A 310 4.75 -2.16 -9.53
CA VAL A 310 4.62 -3.17 -8.47
C VAL A 310 5.37 -4.42 -8.91
N TYR A 311 6.44 -4.77 -8.18
CA TYR A 311 7.22 -5.98 -8.45
C TYR A 311 6.68 -7.17 -7.66
N SER A 312 7.00 -8.38 -8.10
CA SER A 312 6.79 -9.60 -7.30
C SER A 312 7.82 -9.68 -6.18
N HIS A 313 7.42 -10.23 -5.02
CA HIS A 313 8.33 -10.58 -3.93
C HIS A 313 9.19 -11.78 -4.29
#